data_c353a42d40daa41c27d2410613a902b3
#
_entry.id   c353a42d40daa41c27d2410613a902b3
#
_cell.length_a   1.000
_cell.length_b   1.000
_cell.length_c   1.000
_cell.angle_alpha   90.00
_cell.angle_beta   90.00
_cell.angle_gamma   90.00
#
_symmetry.space_group_name_H-M   'P 1'
#
loop_
_entity.id
_entity.type
_entity.pdbx_description
1 polymer ?
#
loop_
_entity_poly.entity_id
_entity_poly.type
_entity_poly.pdbx_seq_one_letter_code
_entity_poly.pdbx_strand_id
1 'polypeptide(L)'
;SSSSAASDVYKRQKEYQNQAQAILKDVLAYNYNESNGVLTVGNWANAESRFYNLMRTSDTLPQQFQAFYELTKDKQWLTIRDNMLSKLEAISADNKTGLIPDFIWVDGDKVREADADTVESANDGYYSYNACRLPYNLAQSKDEKSQKMLKKMLNFFLSQEKIYAGYTLKGKALNSNQAGSFTAPVFYAANNNMEFRKLVQQNKYLFMQGLPSDNYYDAAVTTMIALETL
;
A
#
# COMPACT_ATOMS: atom_id res chain seq x y z
N SER A 1 -6.65 43.21 3.47
CA SER A 1 -7.48 41.98 3.33
C SER A 1 -6.68 40.76 2.93
N SER A 2 -5.63 40.87 2.10
CA SER A 2 -4.79 39.73 1.72
C SER A 2 -3.93 39.19 2.88
N SER A 3 -3.49 40.04 3.81
CA SER A 3 -2.66 39.60 4.95
C SER A 3 -3.45 38.81 6.00
N SER A 4 -4.75 39.09 6.19
CA SER A 4 -5.60 38.35 7.12
C SER A 4 -5.90 36.92 6.62
N ALA A 5 -6.20 36.77 5.32
CA ALA A 5 -6.46 35.47 4.72
C ALA A 5 -5.19 34.57 4.76
N ALA A 6 -4.03 35.12 4.44
CA ALA A 6 -2.75 34.41 4.54
C ALA A 6 -2.42 34.01 5.98
N SER A 7 -2.70 34.88 6.97
CA SER A 7 -2.56 34.58 8.39
C SER A 7 -3.48 33.45 8.85
N ASP A 8 -4.73 33.45 8.38
CA ASP A 8 -5.70 32.39 8.72
C ASP A 8 -5.33 31.03 8.11
N VAL A 9 -4.87 31.02 6.85
CA VAL A 9 -4.35 29.81 6.22
C VAL A 9 -3.15 29.27 6.99
N TYR A 10 -2.19 30.12 7.36
CA TYR A 10 -1.02 29.74 8.14
C TYR A 10 -1.38 29.15 9.51
N LYS A 11 -2.32 29.78 10.22
CA LYS A 11 -2.82 29.28 11.52
C LYS A 11 -3.46 27.90 11.39
N ARG A 12 -4.28 27.68 10.36
CA ARG A 12 -4.91 26.38 10.09
C ARG A 12 -3.88 25.33 9.74
N GLN A 13 -2.88 25.65 8.94
CA GLN A 13 -1.78 24.72 8.62
C GLN A 13 -1.03 24.28 9.88
N LYS A 14 -0.73 25.21 10.79
CA LYS A 14 -0.06 24.89 12.05
C LYS A 14 -0.93 24.02 12.95
N GLU A 15 -2.23 24.29 13.00
CA GLU A 15 -3.20 23.45 13.74
C GLU A 15 -3.24 22.02 13.18
N TYR A 16 -3.33 21.85 11.86
CA TYR A 16 -3.31 20.53 11.21
C TYR A 16 -1.99 19.81 11.44
N GLN A 17 -0.86 20.51 11.40
CA GLN A 17 0.43 19.91 11.73
C GLN A 17 0.48 19.41 13.18
N ASN A 18 -0.02 20.18 14.14
CA ASN A 18 -0.08 19.79 15.54
C ASN A 18 -0.98 18.55 15.74
N GLN A 19 -2.15 18.51 15.08
CA GLN A 19 -3.06 17.37 15.10
C GLN A 19 -2.40 16.13 14.49
N ALA A 20 -1.72 16.27 13.33
CA ALA A 20 -0.99 15.20 12.70
C ALA A 20 0.13 14.65 13.60
N GLN A 21 0.91 15.52 14.24
CA GLN A 21 1.96 15.10 15.19
C GLN A 21 1.39 14.32 16.38
N ALA A 22 0.23 14.73 16.92
CA ALA A 22 -0.43 14.01 18.00
C ALA A 22 -0.88 12.60 17.56
N ILE A 23 -1.51 12.50 16.38
CA ILE A 23 -1.91 11.20 15.81
C ILE A 23 -0.69 10.30 15.57
N LEU A 24 0.38 10.84 15.00
CA LEU A 24 1.59 10.06 14.72
C LEU A 24 2.26 9.55 16.00
N LYS A 25 2.22 10.34 17.08
CA LYS A 25 2.68 9.91 18.40
C LYS A 25 1.84 8.73 18.92
N ASP A 26 0.52 8.79 18.76
CA ASP A 26 -0.38 7.70 19.17
C ASP A 26 -0.18 6.45 18.32
N VAL A 27 0.08 6.58 17.03
CA VAL A 27 0.42 5.44 16.17
C VAL A 27 1.67 4.72 16.69
N LEU A 28 2.73 5.45 17.04
CA LEU A 28 3.95 4.84 17.61
C LEU A 28 3.69 4.22 18.98
N ALA A 29 2.79 4.79 19.78
CA ALA A 29 2.47 4.26 21.11
C ALA A 29 1.58 3.00 21.07
N TYR A 30 0.68 2.88 20.11
CA TYR A 30 -0.37 1.84 20.11
C TYR A 30 -0.35 0.89 18.91
N ASN A 31 0.34 1.24 17.84
CA ASN A 31 0.38 0.46 16.59
C ASN A 31 1.79 0.03 16.18
N TYR A 32 2.76 0.09 17.07
CA TYR A 32 4.14 -0.30 16.78
C TYR A 32 4.51 -1.59 17.47
N ASN A 33 5.04 -2.54 16.69
CA ASN A 33 5.62 -3.79 17.18
C ASN A 33 7.14 -3.61 17.33
N GLU A 34 7.60 -3.40 18.55
CA GLU A 34 9.04 -3.22 18.87
C GLU A 34 9.89 -4.43 18.52
N SER A 35 9.32 -5.64 18.63
CA SER A 35 10.06 -6.90 18.39
C SER A 35 10.46 -7.07 16.92
N ASN A 36 9.64 -6.57 16.01
CA ASN A 36 9.82 -6.71 14.55
C ASN A 36 10.07 -5.39 13.83
N GLY A 37 9.91 -4.26 14.52
CA GLY A 37 10.13 -2.93 13.95
C GLY A 37 9.14 -2.54 12.88
N VAL A 38 7.91 -3.04 12.93
CA VAL A 38 6.84 -2.81 11.94
C VAL A 38 5.57 -2.29 12.61
N LEU A 39 4.64 -1.74 11.84
CA LEU A 39 3.31 -1.40 12.34
C LEU A 39 2.46 -2.67 12.50
N THR A 40 1.65 -2.69 13.55
CA THR A 40 0.64 -3.74 13.78
C THR A 40 -0.60 -3.51 12.91
N VAL A 41 -1.41 -4.55 12.71
CA VAL A 41 -2.66 -4.47 11.93
C VAL A 41 -3.75 -3.60 12.57
N GLY A 42 -3.55 -3.15 13.80
CA GLY A 42 -4.43 -2.25 14.53
C GLY A 42 -4.01 -2.16 16.01
N ASN A 43 -4.54 -1.18 16.75
CA ASN A 43 -4.22 -0.98 18.18
C ASN A 43 -4.66 -2.14 19.07
N TRP A 44 -5.59 -2.97 18.61
CA TRP A 44 -6.02 -4.20 19.27
C TRP A 44 -5.01 -5.36 19.13
N ALA A 45 -4.08 -5.26 18.18
CA ALA A 45 -3.01 -6.24 17.97
C ALA A 45 -1.76 -5.86 18.78
N ASN A 46 -1.92 -5.65 20.07
CA ASN A 46 -0.84 -5.34 21.01
C ASN A 46 0.00 -6.58 21.38
N ALA A 47 1.00 -6.42 22.23
CA ALA A 47 1.95 -7.47 22.58
C ALA A 47 1.31 -8.74 23.20
N GLU A 48 0.10 -8.66 23.73
CA GLU A 48 -0.64 -9.81 24.29
C GLU A 48 -1.53 -10.49 23.23
N SER A 49 -1.72 -9.85 22.07
CA SER A 49 -2.53 -10.37 20.99
C SER A 49 -1.79 -11.44 20.18
N ARG A 50 -2.51 -12.50 19.81
CA ARG A 50 -2.00 -13.48 18.82
C ARG A 50 -1.62 -12.85 17.47
N PHE A 51 -2.15 -11.65 17.17
CA PHE A 51 -1.89 -10.91 15.94
C PHE A 51 -0.74 -9.90 16.05
N TYR A 52 -0.03 -9.85 17.16
CA TYR A 52 1.06 -8.88 17.36
C TYR A 52 2.12 -8.93 16.27
N ASN A 53 2.43 -10.14 15.78
CA ASN A 53 3.40 -10.37 14.72
C ASN A 53 2.80 -10.47 13.32
N LEU A 54 1.53 -10.11 13.17
CA LEU A 54 0.89 -10.03 11.86
C LEU A 54 1.04 -8.61 11.29
N MET A 55 1.39 -8.52 10.02
CA MET A 55 1.56 -7.25 9.30
C MET A 55 0.61 -7.22 8.09
N ARG A 56 -0.19 -6.15 7.96
CA ARG A 56 -0.88 -5.84 6.71
C ARG A 56 0.11 -5.21 5.75
N THR A 57 0.32 -5.83 4.61
CA THR A 57 1.38 -5.43 3.67
C THR A 57 1.14 -4.07 3.06
N SER A 58 -0.12 -3.72 2.79
CA SER A 58 -0.51 -2.42 2.23
C SER A 58 -0.41 -1.25 3.21
N ASP A 59 -0.12 -1.49 4.50
CA ASP A 59 0.24 -0.44 5.45
C ASP A 59 1.70 0.01 5.30
N THR A 60 2.44 -0.60 4.38
CA THR A 60 3.76 -0.12 3.95
C THR A 60 3.58 1.08 3.04
N LEU A 61 3.85 2.27 3.57
CA LEU A 61 3.63 3.57 2.95
C LEU A 61 4.94 4.37 2.92
N PRO A 62 5.92 4.00 2.05
CA PRO A 62 7.28 4.53 2.14
C PRO A 62 7.36 6.05 2.02
N GLN A 63 6.57 6.65 1.12
CA GLN A 63 6.54 8.11 0.95
C GLN A 63 5.93 8.81 2.17
N GLN A 64 4.84 8.28 2.70
CA GLN A 64 4.18 8.83 3.88
C GLN A 64 5.06 8.73 5.11
N PHE A 65 5.75 7.61 5.33
CA PHE A 65 6.70 7.46 6.43
C PHE A 65 7.86 8.46 6.35
N GLN A 66 8.34 8.77 5.15
CA GLN A 66 9.31 9.84 4.93
C GLN A 66 8.73 11.21 5.34
N ALA A 67 7.51 11.52 4.93
CA ALA A 67 6.82 12.76 5.29
C ALA A 67 6.57 12.85 6.81
N PHE A 68 6.25 11.74 7.47
CA PHE A 68 6.08 11.68 8.93
C PHE A 68 7.39 11.99 9.66
N TYR A 69 8.51 11.46 9.16
CA TYR A 69 9.83 11.84 9.67
C TYR A 69 10.12 13.34 9.46
N GLU A 70 9.83 13.88 8.29
CA GLU A 70 10.06 15.30 8.00
C GLU A 70 9.25 16.22 8.91
N LEU A 71 8.01 15.83 9.25
CA LEU A 71 7.14 16.57 10.16
C LEU A 71 7.57 16.45 11.62
N THR A 72 7.88 15.23 12.09
CA THR A 72 8.11 14.95 13.51
C THR A 72 9.57 14.99 13.92
N LYS A 73 10.51 14.83 12.96
CA LYS A 73 11.94 14.58 13.16
C LYS A 73 12.25 13.31 13.95
N ASP A 74 11.26 12.42 14.12
CA ASP A 74 11.44 11.14 14.79
C ASP A 74 11.94 10.09 13.78
N LYS A 75 13.18 9.65 13.96
CA LYS A 75 13.84 8.65 13.11
C LYS A 75 13.16 7.27 13.16
N GLN A 76 12.28 7.04 14.13
CA GLN A 76 11.51 5.80 14.20
C GLN A 76 10.71 5.55 12.92
N TRP A 77 10.21 6.60 12.27
CA TRP A 77 9.49 6.50 10.99
C TRP A 77 10.35 5.98 9.85
N LEU A 78 11.64 6.35 9.82
CA LEU A 78 12.59 5.81 8.84
C LEU A 78 12.90 4.33 9.12
N THR A 79 13.03 3.96 10.40
CA THR A 79 13.23 2.57 10.81
C THR A 79 12.04 1.70 10.43
N ILE A 80 10.80 2.17 10.69
CA ILE A 80 9.56 1.48 10.29
C ILE A 80 9.52 1.31 8.76
N ARG A 81 9.78 2.38 8.01
CA ARG A 81 9.83 2.34 6.55
C ARG A 81 10.78 1.25 6.04
N ASP A 82 12.01 1.26 6.53
CA ASP A 82 13.05 0.35 6.04
C ASP A 82 12.76 -1.10 6.44
N ASN A 83 12.26 -1.33 7.65
CA ASN A 83 11.86 -2.65 8.12
C ASN A 83 10.67 -3.20 7.33
N MET A 84 9.60 -2.42 7.16
CA MET A 84 8.43 -2.87 6.42
C MET A 84 8.77 -3.15 4.97
N LEU A 85 9.55 -2.30 4.30
CA LEU A 85 10.04 -2.56 2.94
C LEU A 85 10.88 -3.84 2.86
N SER A 86 11.73 -4.11 3.85
CA SER A 86 12.53 -5.34 3.89
C SER A 86 11.65 -6.59 4.02
N LYS A 87 10.55 -6.53 4.78
CA LYS A 87 9.60 -7.65 4.89
C LYS A 87 8.85 -7.87 3.56
N LEU A 88 8.43 -6.80 2.89
CA LEU A 88 7.85 -6.92 1.55
C LEU A 88 8.84 -7.49 0.53
N GLU A 89 10.10 -7.05 0.56
CA GLU A 89 11.15 -7.58 -0.32
C GLU A 89 11.35 -9.08 -0.11
N ALA A 90 11.41 -9.52 1.14
CA ALA A 90 11.58 -10.93 1.49
C ALA A 90 10.43 -11.79 0.94
N ILE A 91 9.16 -11.42 1.19
CA ILE A 91 8.01 -12.21 0.69
C ILE A 91 7.88 -12.12 -0.85
N SER A 92 8.22 -10.98 -1.46
CA SER A 92 8.22 -10.83 -2.92
C SER A 92 9.27 -11.70 -3.59
N ALA A 93 10.41 -11.95 -2.92
CA ALA A 93 11.48 -12.79 -3.45
C ALA A 93 11.09 -14.27 -3.55
N ASP A 94 10.16 -14.74 -2.71
CA ASP A 94 9.78 -16.15 -2.61
C ASP A 94 8.97 -16.66 -3.81
N ASN A 95 8.52 -15.79 -4.69
CA ASN A 95 7.74 -16.18 -5.86
C ASN A 95 8.21 -15.48 -7.15
N LYS A 96 7.84 -16.04 -8.30
CA LYS A 96 8.24 -15.50 -9.61
C LYS A 96 7.45 -14.27 -10.04
N THR A 97 6.25 -14.11 -9.53
CA THR A 97 5.32 -13.04 -9.92
C THR A 97 5.66 -11.70 -9.28
N GLY A 98 6.32 -11.72 -8.11
CA GLY A 98 6.51 -10.55 -7.27
C GLY A 98 5.25 -10.09 -6.55
N LEU A 99 4.14 -10.84 -6.66
CA LEU A 99 2.92 -10.56 -5.92
C LEU A 99 3.14 -10.73 -4.42
N ILE A 100 2.53 -9.84 -3.65
CA ILE A 100 2.65 -9.78 -2.20
C ILE A 100 1.25 -10.03 -1.62
N PRO A 101 1.12 -10.88 -0.57
CA PRO A 101 -0.19 -11.17 0.00
C PRO A 101 -0.74 -10.01 0.83
N ASP A 102 -2.03 -10.04 1.14
CA ASP A 102 -2.67 -9.03 2.00
C ASP A 102 -2.05 -8.98 3.38
N PHE A 103 -1.76 -10.14 3.97
CA PHE A 103 -1.16 -10.26 5.31
C PHE A 103 0.01 -11.23 5.32
N ILE A 104 1.00 -10.92 6.16
CA ILE A 104 2.15 -11.76 6.44
C ILE A 104 2.40 -11.89 7.94
N TRP A 105 2.87 -13.05 8.36
CA TRP A 105 3.48 -13.23 9.67
C TRP A 105 4.95 -12.84 9.61
N VAL A 106 5.42 -12.11 10.62
CA VAL A 106 6.79 -11.62 10.75
C VAL A 106 7.42 -12.21 12.00
N ASP A 107 8.60 -12.81 11.85
CA ASP A 107 9.44 -13.31 12.95
C ASP A 107 10.89 -12.91 12.66
N GLY A 108 11.29 -11.75 13.15
CA GLY A 108 12.57 -11.13 12.80
C GLY A 108 12.68 -10.93 11.28
N ASP A 109 13.67 -11.55 10.64
CA ASP A 109 13.87 -11.48 9.19
C ASP A 109 13.06 -12.51 8.42
N LYS A 110 12.40 -13.44 9.10
CA LYS A 110 11.56 -14.45 8.46
C LYS A 110 10.15 -13.92 8.27
N VAL A 111 9.61 -14.15 7.09
CA VAL A 111 8.24 -13.80 6.73
C VAL A 111 7.55 -15.00 6.06
N ARG A 112 6.26 -15.11 6.25
CA ARG A 112 5.40 -16.05 5.51
C ARG A 112 4.03 -15.44 5.29
N GLU A 113 3.35 -15.87 4.23
CA GLU A 113 1.96 -15.50 3.99
C GLU A 113 1.06 -15.94 5.14
N ALA A 114 0.01 -15.18 5.41
CA ALA A 114 -1.04 -15.58 6.34
C ALA A 114 -1.84 -16.77 5.78
N ASP A 115 -2.40 -17.56 6.69
CA ASP A 115 -3.34 -18.60 6.33
C ASP A 115 -4.70 -17.98 5.94
N ALA A 116 -5.54 -18.73 5.23
CA ALA A 116 -6.92 -18.34 4.95
C ALA A 116 -7.66 -18.02 6.27
N ASP A 117 -8.54 -17.01 6.21
CA ASP A 117 -9.38 -16.61 7.35
C ASP A 117 -8.60 -16.25 8.62
N THR A 118 -7.39 -15.71 8.47
CA THR A 118 -6.59 -15.23 9.59
C THR A 118 -7.21 -13.99 10.23
N VAL A 119 -7.65 -13.02 9.41
CA VAL A 119 -8.22 -11.73 9.87
C VAL A 119 -9.51 -11.36 9.15
N GLU A 120 -9.51 -11.33 7.82
CA GLU A 120 -10.57 -10.71 7.03
C GLU A 120 -11.28 -11.69 6.08
N SER A 121 -10.54 -12.61 5.45
CA SER A 121 -11.09 -13.47 4.42
C SER A 121 -10.25 -14.72 4.12
N ALA A 122 -10.81 -15.62 3.34
CA ALA A 122 -10.10 -16.77 2.79
C ALA A 122 -8.90 -16.40 1.90
N ASN A 123 -8.77 -15.12 1.52
CA ASN A 123 -7.71 -14.63 0.64
C ASN A 123 -6.60 -13.86 1.37
N ASP A 124 -6.55 -13.89 2.70
CA ASP A 124 -5.57 -13.15 3.50
C ASP A 124 -4.12 -13.45 3.11
N GLY A 125 -3.81 -14.65 2.67
CA GLY A 125 -2.49 -15.08 2.19
C GLY A 125 -2.26 -14.85 0.68
N TYR A 126 -3.15 -14.16 -0.01
CA TYR A 126 -3.07 -13.89 -1.45
C TYR A 126 -3.01 -12.40 -1.74
N TYR A 127 -2.63 -12.06 -2.99
CA TYR A 127 -2.76 -10.69 -3.49
C TYR A 127 -4.23 -10.37 -3.71
N SER A 128 -4.83 -9.65 -2.76
CA SER A 128 -6.26 -9.39 -2.74
C SER A 128 -6.57 -7.92 -2.40
N TYR A 129 -7.68 -7.63 -1.75
CA TYR A 129 -8.22 -6.28 -1.58
C TYR A 129 -7.41 -5.35 -0.65
N ASN A 130 -6.41 -5.85 0.08
CA ASN A 130 -5.43 -5.02 0.77
C ASN A 130 -4.20 -4.79 -0.12
N ALA A 131 -3.55 -5.85 -0.58
CA ALA A 131 -2.31 -5.78 -1.36
C ALA A 131 -2.48 -5.09 -2.72
N CYS A 132 -3.71 -5.00 -3.26
CA CYS A 132 -3.99 -4.29 -4.52
C CYS A 132 -3.56 -2.82 -4.52
N ARG A 133 -3.36 -2.20 -3.35
CA ARG A 133 -2.84 -0.82 -3.20
C ARG A 133 -1.32 -0.72 -3.34
N LEU A 134 -0.59 -1.83 -3.22
CA LEU A 134 0.87 -1.83 -3.23
C LEU A 134 1.50 -1.23 -4.50
N PRO A 135 1.00 -1.48 -5.72
CA PRO A 135 1.57 -0.82 -6.89
C PRO A 135 1.56 0.71 -6.78
N TYR A 136 0.49 1.30 -6.26
CA TYR A 136 0.39 2.73 -5.99
C TYR A 136 1.34 3.18 -4.88
N ASN A 137 1.33 2.48 -3.73
CA ASN A 137 2.16 2.83 -2.59
C ASN A 137 3.66 2.81 -2.93
N LEU A 138 4.11 1.78 -3.64
CA LEU A 138 5.51 1.63 -4.05
C LEU A 138 5.91 2.61 -5.15
N ALA A 139 4.99 2.94 -6.07
CA ALA A 139 5.26 3.88 -7.16
C ALA A 139 5.49 5.32 -6.69
N GLN A 140 4.95 5.70 -5.54
CA GLN A 140 5.15 7.02 -4.95
C GLN A 140 6.57 7.21 -4.37
N SER A 141 7.28 6.13 -4.09
CA SER A 141 8.64 6.17 -3.52
C SER A 141 9.70 5.93 -4.59
N LYS A 142 10.82 6.65 -4.49
CA LYS A 142 11.96 6.52 -5.40
C LYS A 142 13.05 5.59 -4.85
N ASP A 143 12.87 5.00 -3.67
CA ASP A 143 13.86 4.08 -3.11
C ASP A 143 14.02 2.81 -3.98
N GLU A 144 15.22 2.25 -3.96
CA GLU A 144 15.60 1.13 -4.83
C GLU A 144 14.75 -0.13 -4.56
N LYS A 145 14.45 -0.43 -3.30
CA LYS A 145 13.66 -1.62 -2.92
C LYS A 145 12.24 -1.52 -3.45
N SER A 146 11.59 -0.36 -3.26
CA SER A 146 10.24 -0.10 -3.78
C SER A 146 10.21 -0.26 -5.30
N GLN A 147 11.16 0.34 -6.01
CA GLN A 147 11.20 0.29 -7.47
C GLN A 147 11.48 -1.12 -8.00
N LYS A 148 12.35 -1.88 -7.36
CA LYS A 148 12.66 -3.27 -7.74
C LYS A 148 11.44 -4.18 -7.57
N MET A 149 10.77 -4.11 -6.43
CA MET A 149 9.55 -4.88 -6.18
C MET A 149 8.43 -4.51 -7.14
N LEU A 150 8.24 -3.20 -7.34
CA LEU A 150 7.24 -2.68 -8.27
C LEU A 150 7.48 -3.19 -9.70
N LYS A 151 8.71 -3.12 -10.19
CA LYS A 151 9.07 -3.61 -11.52
C LYS A 151 8.74 -5.09 -11.69
N LYS A 152 9.06 -5.93 -10.70
CA LYS A 152 8.75 -7.36 -10.71
C LYS A 152 7.23 -7.60 -10.80
N MET A 153 6.45 -6.88 -10.01
CA MET A 153 4.99 -6.95 -9.99
C MET A 153 4.38 -6.45 -11.32
N LEU A 154 4.87 -5.34 -11.86
CA LEU A 154 4.39 -4.81 -13.14
C LEU A 154 4.70 -5.74 -14.32
N ASN A 155 5.84 -6.44 -14.30
CA ASN A 155 6.15 -7.47 -15.30
C ASN A 155 5.16 -8.64 -15.26
N PHE A 156 4.71 -9.05 -14.06
CA PHE A 156 3.63 -10.02 -13.95
C PHE A 156 2.35 -9.50 -14.60
N PHE A 157 1.89 -8.28 -14.27
CA PHE A 157 0.67 -7.74 -14.85
C PHE A 157 0.80 -7.51 -16.36
N LEU A 158 1.98 -7.16 -16.86
CA LEU A 158 2.24 -7.02 -18.30
C LEU A 158 2.05 -8.34 -19.07
N SER A 159 2.27 -9.47 -18.40
CA SER A 159 2.05 -10.81 -18.97
C SER A 159 0.58 -11.25 -18.96
N GLN A 160 -0.30 -10.52 -18.27
CA GLN A 160 -1.72 -10.84 -18.19
C GLN A 160 -2.51 -10.16 -19.32
N GLU A 161 -3.51 -10.85 -19.84
CA GLU A 161 -4.44 -10.25 -20.80
C GLU A 161 -5.35 -9.20 -20.12
N LYS A 162 -5.79 -9.51 -18.90
CA LYS A 162 -6.65 -8.67 -18.06
C LYS A 162 -6.16 -8.70 -16.61
N ILE A 163 -6.42 -7.62 -15.87
CA ILE A 163 -6.18 -7.57 -14.43
C ILE A 163 -7.47 -7.95 -13.72
N TYR A 164 -7.41 -9.06 -12.98
CA TYR A 164 -8.53 -9.57 -12.18
C TYR A 164 -8.46 -9.13 -10.72
N ALA A 165 -9.59 -9.26 -10.03
CA ALA A 165 -9.73 -8.91 -8.61
C ALA A 165 -9.16 -10.01 -7.70
N GLY A 166 -7.84 -10.17 -7.74
CA GLY A 166 -7.08 -11.05 -6.86
C GLY A 166 -6.37 -12.20 -7.58
N TYR A 167 -5.25 -12.59 -6.98
CA TYR A 167 -4.38 -13.64 -7.48
C TYR A 167 -3.73 -14.42 -6.33
N THR A 168 -3.53 -15.72 -6.53
CA THR A 168 -2.56 -16.45 -5.71
C THR A 168 -1.15 -15.89 -5.93
N LEU A 169 -0.22 -16.12 -5.03
CA LEU A 169 1.16 -15.64 -5.19
C LEU A 169 1.87 -16.30 -6.40
N LYS A 170 1.35 -17.43 -6.88
CA LYS A 170 1.82 -18.09 -8.12
C LYS A 170 1.21 -17.51 -9.39
N GLY A 171 0.34 -16.52 -9.28
CA GLY A 171 -0.24 -15.79 -10.42
C GLY A 171 -1.54 -16.39 -10.98
N LYS A 172 -2.16 -17.34 -10.29
CA LYS A 172 -3.50 -17.84 -10.68
C LYS A 172 -4.55 -16.81 -10.22
N ALA A 173 -5.41 -16.36 -11.13
CA ALA A 173 -6.54 -15.50 -10.78
C ALA A 173 -7.52 -16.21 -9.82
N LEU A 174 -7.98 -15.49 -8.81
CA LEU A 174 -8.93 -15.99 -7.80
C LEU A 174 -10.38 -15.97 -8.32
N ASN A 175 -10.65 -15.16 -9.31
CA ASN A 175 -11.97 -14.97 -9.93
C ASN A 175 -11.80 -14.42 -11.35
N SER A 176 -12.92 -14.14 -12.03
CA SER A 176 -12.97 -13.54 -13.36
C SER A 176 -13.42 -12.05 -13.35
N ASN A 177 -13.52 -11.46 -12.16
CA ASN A 177 -13.97 -10.07 -12.00
C ASN A 177 -12.82 -9.10 -12.24
N GLN A 178 -13.14 -7.95 -12.83
CA GLN A 178 -12.24 -6.81 -12.92
C GLN A 178 -12.75 -5.72 -11.98
N ALA A 179 -11.86 -5.13 -11.20
CA ALA A 179 -12.19 -4.11 -10.22
C ALA A 179 -11.22 -2.92 -10.32
N GLY A 180 -11.74 -1.72 -10.18
CA GLY A 180 -10.95 -0.48 -10.23
C GLY A 180 -9.87 -0.42 -9.16
N SER A 181 -10.12 -0.96 -7.97
CA SER A 181 -9.16 -1.06 -6.87
C SER A 181 -7.91 -1.90 -7.20
N PHE A 182 -8.00 -2.83 -8.18
CA PHE A 182 -6.86 -3.61 -8.67
C PHE A 182 -6.20 -2.96 -9.89
N THR A 183 -7.00 -2.44 -10.81
CA THR A 183 -6.50 -1.91 -12.09
C THR A 183 -5.90 -0.51 -11.92
N ALA A 184 -6.52 0.38 -11.14
CA ALA A 184 -6.07 1.76 -11.00
C ALA A 184 -4.67 1.90 -10.38
N PRO A 185 -4.30 1.19 -9.29
CA PRO A 185 -2.94 1.23 -8.75
C PRO A 185 -1.87 0.76 -9.75
N VAL A 186 -2.16 -0.27 -10.53
CA VAL A 186 -1.26 -0.77 -11.59
C VAL A 186 -1.12 0.28 -12.70
N PHE A 187 -2.22 0.90 -13.12
CA PHE A 187 -2.20 1.99 -14.09
C PHE A 187 -1.33 3.15 -13.61
N TYR A 188 -1.52 3.61 -12.38
CA TYR A 188 -0.71 4.69 -11.79
C TYR A 188 0.78 4.36 -11.85
N ALA A 189 1.15 3.18 -11.38
CA ALA A 189 2.55 2.74 -11.35
C ALA A 189 3.15 2.64 -12.77
N ALA A 190 2.39 2.11 -13.73
CA ALA A 190 2.82 1.97 -15.12
C ALA A 190 2.93 3.34 -15.84
N ASN A 191 2.06 4.29 -15.51
CA ASN A 191 2.04 5.62 -16.14
C ASN A 191 3.33 6.41 -15.87
N ASN A 192 4.02 6.12 -14.79
CA ASN A 192 5.28 6.76 -14.41
C ASN A 192 6.53 6.05 -14.99
N ASN A 193 6.34 5.00 -15.80
CA ASN A 193 7.44 4.22 -16.34
C ASN A 193 7.17 3.79 -17.79
N MET A 194 7.97 4.34 -18.72
CA MET A 194 7.85 4.09 -20.17
C MET A 194 7.97 2.60 -20.56
N GLU A 195 8.69 1.80 -19.78
CA GLU A 195 8.81 0.35 -19.99
C GLU A 195 7.45 -0.35 -19.93
N PHE A 196 6.50 0.20 -19.17
CA PHE A 196 5.16 -0.35 -18.95
C PHE A 196 4.05 0.38 -19.70
N ARG A 197 4.38 1.15 -20.75
CA ARG A 197 3.39 1.88 -21.57
C ARG A 197 2.24 0.99 -22.05
N LYS A 198 2.50 -0.29 -22.35
CA LYS A 198 1.46 -1.24 -22.78
C LYS A 198 0.38 -1.43 -21.71
N LEU A 199 0.75 -1.50 -20.41
CA LEU A 199 -0.22 -1.56 -19.32
C LEU A 199 -1.10 -0.31 -19.25
N VAL A 200 -0.52 0.86 -19.48
CA VAL A 200 -1.29 2.12 -19.54
C VAL A 200 -2.32 2.06 -20.68
N GLN A 201 -1.90 1.68 -21.87
CA GLN A 201 -2.77 1.59 -23.05
C GLN A 201 -3.90 0.57 -22.87
N GLN A 202 -3.60 -0.58 -22.25
CA GLN A 202 -4.59 -1.64 -22.02
C GLN A 202 -5.62 -1.29 -20.97
N ASN A 203 -5.28 -0.41 -20.00
CA ASN A 203 -6.11 -0.15 -18.83
C ASN A 203 -6.70 1.27 -18.73
N LYS A 204 -6.38 2.15 -19.68
CA LYS A 204 -6.94 3.51 -19.70
C LYS A 204 -8.48 3.57 -19.80
N TYR A 205 -9.12 2.50 -20.33
CA TYR A 205 -10.58 2.39 -20.42
C TYR A 205 -11.26 2.57 -19.06
N LEU A 206 -10.59 2.21 -17.97
CA LEU A 206 -11.10 2.35 -16.60
C LEU A 206 -11.56 3.78 -16.30
N PHE A 207 -10.84 4.78 -16.81
CA PHE A 207 -11.12 6.20 -16.59
C PHE A 207 -12.07 6.80 -17.64
N MET A 208 -12.45 6.03 -18.64
CA MET A 208 -13.38 6.42 -19.70
C MET A 208 -14.80 5.92 -19.48
N GLN A 209 -14.98 5.01 -18.52
CA GLN A 209 -16.27 4.47 -18.09
C GLN A 209 -16.72 5.13 -16.79
N GLY A 210 -18.03 5.06 -16.47
CA GLY A 210 -18.57 5.55 -15.20
C GLY A 210 -18.01 4.78 -14.01
N LEU A 211 -17.93 5.44 -12.85
CA LEU A 211 -17.59 4.79 -11.60
C LEU A 211 -18.67 3.79 -11.18
N PRO A 212 -18.32 2.66 -10.54
CA PRO A 212 -19.31 1.75 -9.99
C PRO A 212 -20.16 2.46 -8.93
N SER A 213 -21.48 2.29 -9.00
CA SER A 213 -22.43 2.91 -8.07
C SER A 213 -22.68 2.07 -6.80
N ASP A 214 -22.30 0.80 -6.83
CA ASP A 214 -22.57 -0.21 -5.81
C ASP A 214 -21.30 -0.66 -5.05
N ASN A 215 -20.12 -0.13 -5.41
CA ASN A 215 -18.86 -0.46 -4.76
C ASN A 215 -18.08 0.82 -4.42
N TYR A 216 -18.26 1.27 -3.17
CA TYR A 216 -17.57 2.47 -2.67
C TYR A 216 -16.05 2.36 -2.74
N TYR A 217 -15.48 1.21 -2.39
CA TYR A 217 -14.03 1.02 -2.35
C TYR A 217 -13.40 1.15 -3.75
N ASP A 218 -13.98 0.46 -4.73
CA ASP A 218 -13.51 0.56 -6.11
C ASP A 218 -13.66 1.99 -6.66
N ALA A 219 -14.77 2.65 -6.39
CA ALA A 219 -15.00 4.03 -6.80
C ALA A 219 -14.00 4.99 -6.14
N ALA A 220 -13.74 4.85 -4.86
CA ALA A 220 -12.81 5.71 -4.12
C ALA A 220 -11.37 5.57 -4.61
N VAL A 221 -10.87 4.33 -4.75
CA VAL A 221 -9.51 4.08 -5.24
C VAL A 221 -9.35 4.56 -6.68
N THR A 222 -10.31 4.27 -7.55
CA THR A 222 -10.28 4.73 -8.95
C THR A 222 -10.28 6.25 -9.04
N THR A 223 -11.11 6.93 -8.26
CA THR A 223 -11.19 8.40 -8.24
C THR A 223 -9.88 9.02 -7.75
N MET A 224 -9.31 8.50 -6.66
CA MET A 224 -8.04 8.99 -6.13
C MET A 224 -6.93 8.90 -7.18
N ILE A 225 -6.81 7.76 -7.85
CA ILE A 225 -5.81 7.57 -8.91
C ILE A 225 -6.06 8.49 -10.11
N ALA A 226 -7.33 8.66 -10.52
CA ALA A 226 -7.69 9.56 -11.62
C ALA A 226 -7.25 11.01 -11.32
N LEU A 227 -7.52 11.51 -10.12
CA LEU A 227 -7.16 12.87 -9.70
C LEU A 227 -5.65 13.11 -9.67
N GLU A 228 -4.84 12.07 -9.48
CA GLU A 228 -3.39 12.17 -9.46
C GLU A 228 -2.73 11.92 -10.82
N THR A 229 -3.46 11.37 -11.79
CA THR A 229 -2.88 10.89 -13.06
C THR A 229 -3.37 11.70 -14.26
N LEU A 230 -4.58 12.23 -14.22
CA LEU A 230 -5.26 12.97 -15.27
C LEU A 230 -5.27 14.47 -15.00
#